data_62c4dfba01ac1104deb9860daf31944e
#
_entry.id   62c4dfba01ac1104deb9860daf31944e
#
_cell.length_a   1.000
_cell.length_b   1.000
_cell.length_c   1.000
_cell.angle_alpha   90.00
_cell.angle_beta   90.00
_cell.angle_gamma   90.00
#
_symmetry.space_group_name_H-M   'P 1'
#
loop_
_entity.id
_entity.type
_entity.pdbx_description
1 polymer ?
#
loop_
_entity_poly.entity_id
_entity_poly.type
_entity_poly.pdbx_seq_one_letter_code
_entity_poly.pdbx_strand_id
1 'polypeptide(L)'
;ISIFPAYIPDRIRDTIVEYTRRLALSLHVIGLVNIQFILFNDEVYVIEVNPRSSRTVPYISKVTGIPIVDVATQIMLGGSLSDFSFGTGLFARYPYVYAIKAPVFSFEKLHDVDVSLGPEMKSTGEVLGLSTSYAQAMYKAILASGFKFPNRGEGVLLTVRDSDKADLIPLAEKLLKLGYELYGTGGTANYLNKAGIPTNTVRKLEEAHPN
;
A
#
# COMPACT_ATOMS: atom_id res chain seq x y z
N ILE A 1 -1.20 -1.83 0.97
CA ILE A 1 -0.16 -0.87 0.52
C ILE A 1 -0.41 0.46 1.20
N SER A 2 0.63 1.06 1.78
CA SER A 2 0.57 2.43 2.31
C SER A 2 1.39 3.36 1.43
N ILE A 3 0.87 4.55 1.19
CA ILE A 3 1.48 5.55 0.30
C ILE A 3 1.67 6.84 1.08
N PHE A 4 2.89 7.38 1.03
CA PHE A 4 3.21 8.67 1.63
C PHE A 4 4.00 9.52 0.59
N PRO A 5 3.76 10.84 0.47
CA PRO A 5 2.68 11.58 1.14
C PRO A 5 1.29 11.24 0.57
N ALA A 6 0.26 11.40 1.41
CA ALA A 6 -1.13 11.36 0.98
C ALA A 6 -1.68 12.78 0.92
N TYR A 7 -2.37 13.11 -0.16
CA TYR A 7 -3.06 14.39 -0.28
C TYR A 7 -4.39 14.31 0.48
N ILE A 8 -4.41 14.94 1.65
CA ILE A 8 -5.59 15.05 2.50
C ILE A 8 -5.89 16.54 2.66
N PRO A 9 -7.15 17.00 2.47
CA PRO A 9 -7.52 18.38 2.71
C PRO A 9 -7.15 18.83 4.13
N ASP A 10 -6.71 20.07 4.30
CA ASP A 10 -6.25 20.59 5.59
C ASP A 10 -7.29 20.40 6.70
N ARG A 11 -8.56 20.65 6.41
CA ARG A 11 -9.67 20.42 7.34
C ARG A 11 -9.70 18.98 7.88
N ILE A 12 -9.51 18.01 7.01
CA ILE A 12 -9.49 16.58 7.37
C ILE A 12 -8.24 16.25 8.18
N ARG A 13 -7.09 16.75 7.77
CA ARG A 13 -5.84 16.60 8.52
C ARG A 13 -5.96 17.15 9.94
N ASP A 14 -6.50 18.34 10.09
CA ASP A 14 -6.66 19.00 11.39
C ASP A 14 -7.65 18.23 12.28
N THR A 15 -8.70 17.64 11.71
CA THR A 15 -9.62 16.75 12.42
C THR A 15 -8.89 15.48 12.91
N ILE A 16 -8.06 14.85 12.06
CA ILE A 16 -7.26 13.67 12.43
C ILE A 16 -6.29 14.02 13.56
N VAL A 17 -5.62 15.15 13.47
CA VAL A 17 -4.69 15.62 14.52
C VAL A 17 -5.42 15.83 15.85
N GLU A 18 -6.57 16.49 15.83
CA GLU A 18 -7.37 16.72 17.06
C GLU A 18 -7.89 15.40 17.66
N TYR A 19 -8.39 14.48 16.84
CA TYR A 19 -8.81 13.16 17.32
C TYR A 19 -7.64 12.40 17.94
N THR A 20 -6.48 12.41 17.27
CA THR A 20 -5.26 11.79 17.77
C THR A 20 -4.86 12.36 19.12
N ARG A 21 -4.84 13.69 19.25
CA ARG A 21 -4.52 14.39 20.50
C ARG A 21 -5.46 13.98 21.63
N ARG A 22 -6.77 14.03 21.40
CA ARG A 22 -7.79 13.67 22.40
C ARG A 22 -7.66 12.22 22.85
N LEU A 23 -7.54 11.30 21.90
CA LEU A 23 -7.42 9.87 22.20
C LEU A 23 -6.13 9.55 22.96
N ALA A 24 -4.99 10.09 22.52
CA ALA A 24 -3.72 9.84 23.21
C ALA A 24 -3.71 10.38 24.64
N LEU A 25 -4.26 11.58 24.89
CA LEU A 25 -4.35 12.16 26.22
C LEU A 25 -5.35 11.41 27.12
N SER A 26 -6.52 11.04 26.58
CA SER A 26 -7.54 10.30 27.34
C SER A 26 -7.07 8.90 27.75
N LEU A 27 -6.22 8.28 26.95
CA LEU A 27 -5.63 6.97 27.22
C LEU A 27 -4.34 7.06 28.02
N HIS A 28 -3.89 8.26 28.41
CA HIS A 28 -2.63 8.49 29.12
C HIS A 28 -1.44 7.81 28.43
N VAL A 29 -1.36 7.91 27.10
CA VAL A 29 -0.32 7.25 26.30
C VAL A 29 1.04 7.85 26.63
N ILE A 30 1.99 6.99 27.02
CA ILE A 30 3.40 7.30 27.15
C ILE A 30 4.15 6.44 26.14
N GLY A 31 4.91 7.07 25.24
CA GLY A 31 5.63 6.39 24.16
C GLY A 31 4.87 6.38 22.85
N LEU A 32 4.44 5.23 22.37
CA LEU A 32 3.88 5.06 21.02
C LEU A 32 2.37 4.76 21.03
N VAL A 33 1.69 5.35 20.08
CA VAL A 33 0.30 5.00 19.75
C VAL A 33 0.15 4.94 18.23
N ASN A 34 -0.58 3.96 17.74
CA ASN A 34 -1.00 3.85 16.35
C ASN A 34 -2.53 3.94 16.28
N ILE A 35 -3.04 4.87 15.49
CA ILE A 35 -4.47 5.08 15.31
C ILE A 35 -4.80 4.90 13.84
N GLN A 36 -5.83 4.13 13.54
CA GLN A 36 -6.34 3.95 12.19
C GLN A 36 -7.64 4.72 12.00
N PHE A 37 -7.69 5.46 10.91
CA PHE A 37 -8.85 6.25 10.53
C PHE A 37 -9.40 5.81 9.18
N ILE A 38 -10.69 5.99 8.97
CA ILE A 38 -11.34 5.96 7.66
C ILE A 38 -11.81 7.37 7.33
N LEU A 39 -11.55 7.79 6.11
CA LEU A 39 -12.17 8.96 5.50
C LEU A 39 -13.30 8.48 4.58
N PHE A 40 -14.51 8.85 4.90
CA PHE A 40 -15.69 8.52 4.10
C PHE A 40 -16.66 9.71 4.07
N ASN A 41 -17.08 10.12 2.87
CA ASN A 41 -17.94 11.28 2.66
C ASN A 41 -17.47 12.55 3.39
N ASP A 42 -16.17 12.84 3.30
CA ASP A 42 -15.52 13.98 4.00
C ASP A 42 -15.60 13.95 5.54
N GLU A 43 -15.97 12.85 6.12
CA GLU A 43 -15.97 12.62 7.57
C GLU A 43 -14.89 11.64 7.99
N VAL A 44 -14.31 11.86 9.18
CA VAL A 44 -13.23 11.03 9.74
C VAL A 44 -13.79 10.10 10.79
N TYR A 45 -13.58 8.82 10.60
CA TYR A 45 -13.98 7.76 11.53
C TYR A 45 -12.75 7.08 12.13
N VAL A 46 -12.78 6.82 13.43
CA VAL A 46 -11.75 6.03 14.13
C VAL A 46 -12.11 4.55 13.99
N ILE A 47 -11.21 3.74 13.46
CA ILE A 47 -11.37 2.28 13.39
C ILE A 47 -10.85 1.65 14.67
N GLU A 48 -9.59 1.94 15.02
CA GLU A 48 -8.93 1.37 16.18
C GLU A 48 -7.83 2.28 16.72
N VAL A 49 -7.54 2.11 18.00
CA VAL A 49 -6.45 2.78 18.70
C VAL A 49 -5.57 1.71 19.35
N ASN A 50 -4.30 1.68 19.00
CA ASN A 50 -3.31 0.75 19.52
C ASN A 50 -2.24 1.51 20.31
N PRO A 51 -2.32 1.62 21.64
CA PRO A 51 -1.33 2.32 22.48
C PRO A 51 -0.08 1.45 22.67
N ARG A 52 0.59 1.15 21.59
CA ARG A 52 1.79 0.32 21.51
C ARG A 52 2.52 0.56 20.22
N SER A 53 3.73 0.01 20.09
CA SER A 53 4.46 -0.07 18.82
C SER A 53 3.66 -0.84 17.76
N SER A 54 3.89 -0.52 16.51
CA SER A 54 3.29 -1.17 15.34
C SER A 54 4.35 -1.48 14.29
N ARG A 55 4.05 -2.35 13.32
CA ARG A 55 4.92 -2.63 12.18
C ARG A 55 5.19 -1.38 11.32
N THR A 56 4.34 -0.35 11.43
CA THR A 56 4.51 0.90 10.71
C THR A 56 5.65 1.76 11.27
N VAL A 57 6.08 1.54 12.53
CA VAL A 57 7.13 2.35 13.16
C VAL A 57 8.47 2.31 12.42
N PRO A 58 9.03 1.15 12.02
CA PRO A 58 10.25 1.11 11.22
C PRO A 58 10.12 1.84 9.87
N TYR A 59 8.95 1.75 9.25
CA TYR A 59 8.64 2.47 8.01
C TYR A 59 8.68 3.98 8.25
N ILE A 60 7.95 4.49 9.24
CA ILE A 60 7.90 5.93 9.56
C ILE A 60 9.29 6.44 9.96
N SER A 61 10.04 5.70 10.77
CA SER A 61 11.41 6.07 11.16
C SER A 61 12.31 6.25 9.95
N LYS A 62 12.26 5.34 8.97
CA LYS A 62 13.04 5.46 7.73
C LYS A 62 12.60 6.63 6.85
N VAL A 63 11.30 6.88 6.75
CA VAL A 63 10.74 7.94 5.91
C VAL A 63 11.02 9.32 6.49
N THR A 64 10.88 9.49 7.80
CA THR A 64 11.05 10.78 8.47
C THR A 64 12.48 11.07 8.90
N GLY A 65 13.33 10.04 9.01
CA GLY A 65 14.66 10.14 9.60
C GLY A 65 14.66 10.28 11.13
N ILE A 66 13.49 10.14 11.78
CA ILE A 66 13.35 10.20 13.23
C ILE A 66 13.49 8.79 13.81
N PRO A 67 14.39 8.54 14.76
CA PRO A 67 14.52 7.25 15.43
C PRO A 67 13.40 7.07 16.46
N ILE A 68 12.17 6.83 15.97
CA ILE A 68 10.94 6.86 16.77
C ILE A 68 10.98 5.90 17.95
N VAL A 69 11.59 4.71 17.79
CA VAL A 69 11.72 3.74 18.87
C VAL A 69 12.61 4.26 20.00
N ASP A 70 13.75 4.83 19.66
CA ASP A 70 14.68 5.39 20.64
C ASP A 70 14.06 6.57 21.40
N VAL A 71 13.39 7.47 20.67
CA VAL A 71 12.65 8.60 21.26
C VAL A 71 11.58 8.08 22.21
N ALA A 72 10.76 7.12 21.80
CA ALA A 72 9.71 6.55 22.64
C ALA A 72 10.29 5.87 23.89
N THR A 73 11.40 5.14 23.75
CA THR A 73 12.06 4.48 24.88
C THR A 73 12.55 5.51 25.89
N GLN A 74 13.18 6.59 25.45
CA GLN A 74 13.65 7.65 26.36
C GLN A 74 12.49 8.33 27.09
N ILE A 75 11.37 8.57 26.40
CA ILE A 75 10.16 9.12 27.04
C ILE A 75 9.57 8.16 28.07
N MET A 76 9.53 6.87 27.77
CA MET A 76 9.07 5.83 28.73
C MET A 76 9.97 5.75 29.98
N LEU A 77 11.24 6.10 29.83
CA LEU A 77 12.21 6.17 30.96
C LEU A 77 12.18 7.51 31.71
N GLY A 78 11.23 8.40 31.42
CA GLY A 78 11.02 9.67 32.11
C GLY A 78 11.57 10.90 31.39
N GLY A 79 12.09 10.77 30.18
CA GLY A 79 12.47 11.90 29.33
C GLY A 79 11.28 12.69 28.82
N SER A 80 11.52 13.87 28.22
CA SER A 80 10.49 14.73 27.64
C SER A 80 10.69 14.89 26.14
N LEU A 81 9.59 15.10 25.40
CA LEU A 81 9.67 15.46 23.97
C LEU A 81 10.44 16.76 23.73
N SER A 82 10.48 17.65 24.70
CA SER A 82 11.28 18.89 24.65
C SER A 82 12.79 18.66 24.62
N ASP A 83 13.25 17.48 25.03
CA ASP A 83 14.68 17.12 25.03
C ASP A 83 15.19 16.80 23.61
N PHE A 84 14.28 16.70 22.65
CA PHE A 84 14.57 16.38 21.25
C PHE A 84 14.34 17.60 20.34
N SER A 85 15.12 17.69 19.26
CA SER A 85 15.02 18.76 18.25
C SER A 85 13.80 18.63 17.31
N PHE A 86 12.99 17.61 17.47
CA PHE A 86 11.84 17.36 16.58
C PHE A 86 10.62 18.24 16.87
N GLY A 87 10.58 18.88 18.03
CA GLY A 87 9.44 19.67 18.47
C GLY A 87 8.26 18.81 18.95
N THR A 88 7.14 19.47 19.16
CA THR A 88 5.86 18.85 19.56
C THR A 88 4.79 19.13 18.50
N GLY A 89 3.77 18.27 18.43
CA GLY A 89 2.67 18.41 17.47
C GLY A 89 2.92 17.67 16.15
N LEU A 90 2.33 18.17 15.08
CA LEU A 90 2.44 17.56 13.76
C LEU A 90 3.86 17.78 13.20
N PHE A 91 4.48 16.69 12.77
CA PHE A 91 5.78 16.78 12.12
C PHE A 91 5.65 17.43 10.74
N ALA A 92 6.22 18.61 10.59
CA ALA A 92 6.05 19.45 9.40
C ALA A 92 7.07 19.19 8.28
N ARG A 93 8.12 18.39 8.52
CA ARG A 93 9.11 18.07 7.50
C ARG A 93 8.72 16.81 6.76
N TYR A 94 8.22 16.98 5.54
CA TYR A 94 7.98 15.88 4.63
C TYR A 94 9.20 15.67 3.75
N PRO A 95 9.69 14.43 3.62
CA PRO A 95 10.72 14.16 2.63
C PRO A 95 10.18 14.43 1.21
N TYR A 96 11.02 14.97 0.33
CA TYR A 96 10.67 15.17 -1.09
C TYR A 96 10.68 13.83 -1.87
N VAL A 97 10.19 12.78 -1.25
CA VAL A 97 10.16 11.44 -1.82
C VAL A 97 8.81 10.78 -1.57
N TYR A 98 8.40 9.96 -2.52
CA TYR A 98 7.31 9.01 -2.29
C TYR A 98 7.85 7.81 -1.54
N ALA A 99 7.13 7.41 -0.50
CA ALA A 99 7.41 6.23 0.30
C ALA A 99 6.23 5.26 0.19
N ILE A 100 6.48 4.09 -0.36
CA ILE A 100 5.47 3.05 -0.57
C ILE A 100 5.81 1.87 0.32
N LYS A 101 4.90 1.53 1.22
CA LYS A 101 4.98 0.31 2.01
C LYS A 101 4.10 -0.76 1.36
N ALA A 102 4.69 -1.91 1.01
CA ALA A 102 3.95 -3.05 0.47
C ALA A 102 4.06 -4.27 1.40
N PRO A 103 2.99 -5.09 1.50
CA PRO A 103 3.05 -6.33 2.26
C PRO A 103 3.88 -7.39 1.53
N VAL A 104 4.48 -8.30 2.30
CA VAL A 104 5.11 -9.52 1.81
C VAL A 104 4.28 -10.71 2.27
N PHE A 105 4.04 -11.65 1.38
CA PHE A 105 3.33 -12.89 1.66
C PHE A 105 4.29 -14.07 1.46
N SER A 106 4.20 -15.06 2.32
CA SER A 106 5.04 -16.28 2.27
C SER A 106 4.26 -17.51 1.80
N PHE A 107 3.24 -17.32 0.97
CA PHE A 107 2.40 -18.43 0.48
C PHE A 107 3.20 -19.50 -0.24
N GLU A 108 4.24 -19.12 -0.99
CA GLU A 108 5.12 -20.07 -1.69
C GLU A 108 5.90 -21.01 -0.73
N LYS A 109 6.04 -20.63 0.54
CA LYS A 109 6.75 -21.40 1.57
C LYS A 109 5.83 -22.24 2.46
N LEU A 110 4.52 -22.00 2.35
CA LEU A 110 3.51 -22.64 3.19
C LEU A 110 2.68 -23.56 2.30
N HIS A 111 2.76 -24.86 2.53
CA HIS A 111 1.94 -25.85 1.84
C HIS A 111 0.51 -25.83 2.41
N ASP A 112 -0.47 -26.05 1.55
CA ASP A 112 -1.89 -26.21 1.90
C ASP A 112 -2.53 -24.98 2.58
N VAL A 113 -2.05 -23.76 2.28
CA VAL A 113 -2.64 -22.53 2.80
C VAL A 113 -3.52 -21.88 1.74
N ASP A 114 -4.72 -21.47 2.16
CA ASP A 114 -5.60 -20.63 1.34
C ASP A 114 -4.92 -19.27 1.08
N VAL A 115 -4.64 -19.00 -0.20
CA VAL A 115 -4.00 -17.75 -0.67
C VAL A 115 -4.98 -16.60 -0.83
N SER A 116 -6.28 -16.86 -0.70
CA SER A 116 -7.31 -15.81 -0.81
C SER A 116 -7.16 -14.80 0.32
N LEU A 117 -7.18 -13.51 -0.02
CA LEU A 117 -7.14 -12.44 0.96
C LEU A 117 -8.53 -12.24 1.57
N GLY A 118 -8.59 -12.17 2.89
CA GLY A 118 -9.77 -11.95 3.69
C GLY A 118 -9.55 -10.79 4.70
N PRO A 119 -10.43 -10.65 5.69
CA PRO A 119 -10.29 -9.62 6.72
C PRO A 119 -9.11 -9.84 7.66
N GLU A 120 -8.59 -11.06 7.72
CA GLU A 120 -7.45 -11.40 8.56
C GLU A 120 -6.13 -11.01 7.89
N MET A 121 -5.15 -10.65 8.73
CA MET A 121 -3.81 -10.33 8.25
C MET A 121 -3.03 -11.59 7.88
N LYS A 122 -2.82 -11.81 6.58
CA LYS A 122 -2.01 -12.94 6.05
C LYS A 122 -0.57 -12.55 5.65
N SER A 123 -0.22 -11.27 5.74
CA SER A 123 1.14 -10.81 5.42
C SER A 123 2.14 -11.22 6.49
N THR A 124 3.33 -11.64 6.06
CA THR A 124 4.43 -12.10 6.93
C THR A 124 5.52 -11.06 7.11
N GLY A 125 5.52 -10.01 6.30
CA GLY A 125 6.48 -8.92 6.34
C GLY A 125 6.01 -7.69 5.58
N GLU A 126 6.86 -6.67 5.58
CA GLU A 126 6.63 -5.40 4.88
C GLU A 126 7.93 -4.94 4.23
N VAL A 127 7.81 -4.31 3.07
CA VAL A 127 8.93 -3.72 2.32
C VAL A 127 8.66 -2.26 2.02
N LEU A 128 9.72 -1.51 1.77
CA LEU A 128 9.67 -0.08 1.50
C LEU A 128 10.29 0.24 0.13
N GLY A 129 9.52 0.92 -0.71
CA GLY A 129 9.99 1.56 -1.94
C GLY A 129 10.10 3.06 -1.75
N LEU A 130 11.26 3.63 -2.06
CA LEU A 130 11.52 5.08 -1.98
C LEU A 130 11.98 5.63 -3.32
N SER A 131 11.39 6.74 -3.75
CA SER A 131 11.84 7.51 -4.93
C SER A 131 11.22 8.91 -4.94
N THR A 132 11.82 9.82 -5.69
CA THR A 132 11.21 11.12 -6.04
C THR A 132 10.06 10.98 -7.05
N SER A 133 9.93 9.82 -7.70
CA SER A 133 8.81 9.46 -8.59
C SER A 133 7.92 8.43 -7.93
N TYR A 134 6.60 8.68 -7.91
CA TYR A 134 5.59 7.73 -7.42
C TYR A 134 5.69 6.37 -8.11
N ALA A 135 5.75 6.37 -9.45
CA ALA A 135 5.81 5.13 -10.22
C ALA A 135 7.07 4.31 -9.89
N GLN A 136 8.22 4.97 -9.73
CA GLN A 136 9.45 4.28 -9.33
C GLN A 136 9.40 3.77 -7.88
N ALA A 137 8.82 4.53 -6.95
CA ALA A 137 8.65 4.07 -5.58
C ALA A 137 7.74 2.84 -5.52
N MET A 138 6.63 2.87 -6.27
CA MET A 138 5.71 1.73 -6.39
C MET A 138 6.40 0.50 -7.00
N TYR A 139 7.12 0.69 -8.12
CA TYR A 139 7.88 -0.38 -8.76
C TYR A 139 8.88 -1.03 -7.79
N LYS A 140 9.66 -0.22 -7.06
CA LYS A 140 10.61 -0.72 -6.06
C LYS A 140 9.93 -1.51 -4.95
N ALA A 141 8.78 -1.03 -4.45
CA ALA A 141 8.03 -1.72 -3.40
C ALA A 141 7.48 -3.07 -3.88
N ILE A 142 6.91 -3.11 -5.09
CA ILE A 142 6.39 -4.34 -5.69
C ILE A 142 7.52 -5.34 -5.95
N LEU A 143 8.63 -4.89 -6.51
CA LEU A 143 9.80 -5.75 -6.75
C LEU A 143 10.36 -6.31 -5.44
N ALA A 144 10.50 -5.47 -4.40
CA ALA A 144 10.99 -5.87 -3.08
C ALA A 144 10.03 -6.82 -2.34
N SER A 145 8.73 -6.80 -2.66
CA SER A 145 7.76 -7.75 -2.10
C SER A 145 7.86 -9.17 -2.70
N GLY A 146 8.77 -9.38 -3.65
CA GLY A 146 9.00 -10.67 -4.30
C GLY A 146 8.24 -10.86 -5.62
N PHE A 147 7.49 -9.84 -6.05
CA PHE A 147 6.79 -9.90 -7.35
C PHE A 147 7.83 -9.93 -8.49
N LYS A 148 7.67 -10.89 -9.38
CA LYS A 148 8.49 -11.02 -10.57
C LYS A 148 7.76 -10.43 -11.77
N PHE A 149 8.34 -9.41 -12.37
CA PHE A 149 7.82 -8.88 -13.63
C PHE A 149 8.20 -9.84 -14.77
N PRO A 150 7.29 -10.08 -15.71
CA PRO A 150 7.59 -10.94 -16.86
C PRO A 150 8.67 -10.32 -17.75
N ASN A 151 9.45 -11.17 -18.41
CA ASN A 151 10.41 -10.74 -19.42
C ASN A 151 9.69 -10.37 -20.73
N ARG A 152 10.39 -9.68 -21.63
CA ARG A 152 9.88 -9.44 -22.97
C ARG A 152 9.54 -10.75 -23.68
N GLY A 153 8.39 -10.81 -24.31
CA GLY A 153 7.89 -12.01 -24.98
C GLY A 153 7.12 -12.96 -24.08
N GLU A 154 7.10 -12.71 -22.76
CA GLU A 154 6.23 -13.47 -21.85
C GLU A 154 4.81 -12.91 -21.83
N GLY A 155 3.87 -13.72 -21.35
CA GLY A 155 2.46 -13.40 -21.31
C GLY A 155 2.04 -12.57 -20.09
N VAL A 156 1.14 -11.63 -20.32
CA VAL A 156 0.47 -10.85 -19.27
C VAL A 156 -1.02 -11.15 -19.30
N LEU A 157 -1.55 -11.71 -18.21
CA LEU A 157 -2.98 -11.96 -18.07
C LEU A 157 -3.70 -10.70 -17.60
N LEU A 158 -4.67 -10.26 -18.38
CA LEU A 158 -5.55 -9.13 -18.10
C LEU A 158 -6.97 -9.62 -17.84
N THR A 159 -7.49 -9.31 -16.67
CA THR A 159 -8.88 -9.60 -16.32
C THR A 159 -9.44 -8.48 -15.47
N VAL A 160 -10.52 -7.86 -15.91
CA VAL A 160 -11.17 -6.73 -15.26
C VAL A 160 -12.69 -6.86 -15.38
N ARG A 161 -13.41 -6.22 -14.46
CA ARG A 161 -14.87 -6.10 -14.57
C ARG A 161 -15.27 -5.17 -15.73
N ASP A 162 -16.53 -5.25 -16.14
CA ASP A 162 -17.01 -4.55 -17.34
C ASP A 162 -16.85 -3.02 -17.25
N SER A 163 -17.04 -2.44 -16.08
CA SER A 163 -16.87 -1.00 -15.86
C SER A 163 -15.45 -0.47 -16.11
N ASP A 164 -14.45 -1.33 -15.98
CA ASP A 164 -13.04 -0.91 -15.99
C ASP A 164 -12.35 -1.25 -17.35
N LYS A 165 -13.10 -1.84 -18.28
CA LYS A 165 -12.56 -2.28 -19.58
C LYS A 165 -12.06 -1.10 -20.43
N ALA A 166 -12.74 0.04 -20.37
CA ALA A 166 -12.32 1.22 -21.12
C ALA A 166 -10.94 1.74 -20.66
N ASP A 167 -10.70 1.73 -19.35
CA ASP A 167 -9.42 2.19 -18.76
C ASP A 167 -8.27 1.21 -19.03
N LEU A 168 -8.59 -0.03 -19.38
CA LEU A 168 -7.61 -1.05 -19.71
C LEU A 168 -6.95 -0.84 -21.08
N ILE A 169 -7.64 -0.21 -22.04
CA ILE A 169 -7.14 -0.01 -23.42
C ILE A 169 -5.74 0.65 -23.43
N PRO A 170 -5.53 1.83 -22.84
CA PRO A 170 -4.23 2.49 -22.88
C PRO A 170 -3.13 1.71 -22.16
N LEU A 171 -3.49 0.90 -21.15
CA LEU A 171 -2.54 0.02 -20.49
C LEU A 171 -2.14 -1.15 -21.39
N ALA A 172 -3.12 -1.81 -22.03
CA ALA A 172 -2.88 -2.93 -22.93
C ALA A 172 -2.00 -2.52 -24.13
N GLU A 173 -2.25 -1.34 -24.72
CA GLU A 173 -1.39 -0.78 -25.78
C GLU A 173 0.06 -0.57 -25.32
N LYS A 174 0.27 -0.07 -24.10
CA LYS A 174 1.60 0.10 -23.52
C LYS A 174 2.31 -1.24 -23.32
N LEU A 175 1.60 -2.25 -22.85
CA LEU A 175 2.15 -3.59 -22.66
C LEU A 175 2.59 -4.22 -23.99
N LEU A 176 1.76 -4.09 -25.05
CA LEU A 176 2.15 -4.52 -26.40
C LEU A 176 3.40 -3.79 -26.91
N LYS A 177 3.48 -2.46 -26.73
CA LYS A 177 4.67 -1.67 -27.11
C LYS A 177 5.92 -2.10 -26.35
N LEU A 178 5.79 -2.61 -25.14
CA LEU A 178 6.88 -3.17 -24.34
C LEU A 178 7.26 -4.59 -24.79
N GLY A 179 6.49 -5.21 -25.69
CA GLY A 179 6.77 -6.52 -26.27
C GLY A 179 6.20 -7.69 -25.46
N TYR A 180 5.16 -7.47 -24.65
CA TYR A 180 4.44 -8.53 -23.97
C TYR A 180 3.35 -9.14 -24.84
N GLU A 181 3.07 -10.44 -24.67
CA GLU A 181 1.87 -11.08 -25.19
C GLU A 181 0.71 -10.89 -24.23
N LEU A 182 -0.47 -10.54 -24.75
CA LEU A 182 -1.63 -10.30 -23.92
C LEU A 182 -2.56 -11.51 -23.91
N TYR A 183 -3.00 -11.86 -22.71
CA TYR A 183 -3.99 -12.88 -22.42
C TYR A 183 -5.13 -12.26 -21.63
N GLY A 184 -6.36 -12.70 -21.86
CA GLY A 184 -7.53 -12.19 -21.16
C GLY A 184 -8.62 -13.24 -21.00
N THR A 185 -9.42 -13.15 -19.93
CA THR A 185 -10.64 -13.92 -19.84
C THR A 185 -11.64 -13.50 -20.92
N GLY A 186 -12.54 -14.39 -21.36
CA GLY A 186 -13.37 -14.23 -22.56
C GLY A 186 -13.96 -12.83 -22.75
N GLY A 187 -14.58 -12.25 -21.71
CA GLY A 187 -15.16 -10.91 -21.79
C GLY A 187 -14.10 -9.79 -21.96
N THR A 188 -12.96 -9.90 -21.30
CA THR A 188 -11.86 -8.92 -21.40
C THR A 188 -11.14 -9.05 -22.74
N ALA A 189 -10.79 -10.27 -23.16
CA ALA A 189 -10.12 -10.51 -24.43
C ALA A 189 -10.99 -10.06 -25.62
N ASN A 190 -12.29 -10.38 -25.62
CA ASN A 190 -13.21 -9.93 -26.65
C ASN A 190 -13.30 -8.40 -26.74
N TYR A 191 -13.29 -7.73 -25.61
CA TYR A 191 -13.34 -6.27 -25.58
C TYR A 191 -12.07 -5.64 -26.18
N LEU A 192 -10.89 -6.12 -25.78
CA LEU A 192 -9.61 -5.65 -26.30
C LEU A 192 -9.44 -5.95 -27.79
N ASN A 193 -9.81 -7.16 -28.24
CA ASN A 193 -9.74 -7.52 -29.65
C ASN A 193 -10.67 -6.65 -30.53
N LYS A 194 -11.86 -6.30 -30.04
CA LYS A 194 -12.76 -5.35 -30.72
C LYS A 194 -12.17 -3.93 -30.82
N ALA A 195 -11.34 -3.55 -29.86
CA ALA A 195 -10.60 -2.30 -29.89
C ALA A 195 -9.30 -2.36 -30.72
N GLY A 196 -9.03 -3.47 -31.43
CA GLY A 196 -7.85 -3.65 -32.26
C GLY A 196 -6.59 -4.03 -31.48
N ILE A 197 -6.71 -4.47 -30.24
CA ILE A 197 -5.59 -4.86 -29.39
C ILE A 197 -5.53 -6.41 -29.34
N PRO A 198 -4.56 -7.04 -30.02
CA PRO A 198 -4.44 -8.49 -30.07
C PRO A 198 -4.33 -9.09 -28.65
N THR A 199 -5.27 -9.94 -28.29
CA THR A 199 -5.33 -10.55 -26.94
C THR A 199 -5.81 -11.99 -27.07
N ASN A 200 -5.00 -12.92 -26.57
CA ASN A 200 -5.34 -14.33 -26.50
C ASN A 200 -6.41 -14.59 -25.44
N THR A 201 -7.37 -15.46 -25.75
CA THR A 201 -8.42 -15.78 -24.77
C THR A 201 -8.01 -16.96 -23.90
N VAL A 202 -8.16 -16.80 -22.58
CA VAL A 202 -8.03 -17.89 -21.59
C VAL A 202 -9.37 -18.14 -20.93
N ARG A 203 -9.62 -19.39 -20.55
CA ARG A 203 -10.82 -19.78 -19.80
C ARG A 203 -10.65 -19.50 -18.32
N LYS A 204 -11.73 -19.25 -17.61
CA LYS A 204 -11.72 -19.20 -16.15
C LYS A 204 -11.61 -20.64 -15.61
N LEU A 205 -11.01 -20.79 -14.43
CA LEU A 205 -10.85 -22.10 -13.76
C LEU A 205 -12.16 -22.83 -13.52
N GLU A 206 -13.27 -22.08 -13.36
CA GLU A 206 -14.62 -22.61 -13.14
C GLU A 206 -15.35 -22.98 -14.44
N GLU A 207 -14.85 -22.54 -15.60
CA GLU A 207 -15.40 -22.90 -16.91
C GLU A 207 -14.79 -24.25 -17.30
N ALA A 208 -15.40 -25.34 -16.79
CA ALA A 208 -14.93 -26.71 -16.99
C ALA A 208 -14.75 -27.06 -18.47
N HIS A 209 -13.65 -27.58 -18.76
CA HIS A 209 -13.12 -28.62 -19.61
C HIS A 209 -12.38 -28.38 -20.87
N PRO A 210 -11.58 -29.47 -21.15
CA PRO A 210 -10.20 -29.53 -20.64
C PRO A 210 -9.33 -28.66 -21.51
N ASN A 211 -8.39 -28.06 -20.86
CA ASN A 211 -7.32 -27.37 -21.57
C ASN A 211 -6.28 -28.39 -21.96
#